data_f0f63be22317556b405fa9021b8798ba
#
_entry.id   f0f63be22317556b405fa9021b8798ba
#
_cell.length_a   1.000
_cell.length_b   1.000
_cell.length_c   1.000
_cell.angle_alpha   90.00
_cell.angle_beta   90.00
_cell.angle_gamma   90.00
#
_symmetry.space_group_name_H-M   'P 1'
#
loop_
_entity.id
_entity.type
_entity.pdbx_description
1 polymer ?
#
loop_
_entity_poly.entity_id
_entity_poly.type
_entity_poly.pdbx_seq_one_letter_code
_entity_poly.pdbx_strand_id
1 'polypeptide(L)'
;MKKHIICICMAALLSLSLLTGCGAGDTVTEEQGAETAPVTVRLSEVTHSVFYAPQYVAMSQGFFADEGLDIQLSNGGGADKVMTAVVSGGADIGLAGPESCIYIHAQGKDDLPVIFAQLTKRDGSFLMGRTDAPFDWNDLRGKTIIGGRKGGVPEMTLEY
;
A
#
# COMPACT_ATOMS: atom_id res chain seq x y z
N MET A 1 68.38 -23.75 37.82
CA MET A 1 67.36 -24.69 37.34
C MET A 1 65.96 -23.98 37.08
N LYS A 2 65.43 -23.10 37.94
CA LYS A 2 64.09 -22.43 37.71
C LYS A 2 64.03 -21.53 36.49
N LYS A 3 65.17 -20.84 36.12
CA LYS A 3 65.18 -19.90 34.95
C LYS A 3 65.13 -20.63 33.60
N HIS A 4 65.65 -21.81 33.48
CA HIS A 4 65.65 -22.61 32.25
C HIS A 4 64.29 -23.26 31.99
N ILE A 5 63.55 -23.63 33.04
CA ILE A 5 62.20 -24.20 32.96
C ILE A 5 61.18 -23.16 32.44
N ILE A 6 61.36 -21.90 32.89
CA ILE A 6 60.41 -20.79 32.43
C ILE A 6 60.72 -20.48 30.95
N CYS A 7 61.95 -20.51 30.47
CA CYS A 7 62.24 -20.29 29.04
C CYS A 7 61.66 -21.42 28.15
N ILE A 8 61.76 -22.67 28.60
CA ILE A 8 61.24 -23.82 27.85
C ILE A 8 59.73 -23.79 27.77
N CYS A 9 59.04 -23.40 28.84
CA CYS A 9 57.57 -23.26 28.84
C CYS A 9 57.10 -22.10 27.94
N MET A 10 57.85 -20.97 27.89
CA MET A 10 57.49 -19.86 26.98
C MET A 10 57.76 -20.20 25.50
N ALA A 11 58.77 -20.98 25.18
CA ALA A 11 59.08 -21.45 23.83
C ALA A 11 58.02 -22.47 23.35
N ALA A 12 57.50 -23.33 24.22
CA ALA A 12 56.44 -24.29 23.92
C ALA A 12 55.07 -23.63 23.70
N LEU A 13 54.80 -22.51 24.35
CA LEU A 13 53.56 -21.74 24.16
C LEU A 13 53.57 -20.93 22.85
N LEU A 14 54.74 -20.47 22.37
CA LEU A 14 54.85 -19.78 21.07
C LEU A 14 54.79 -20.73 19.86
N SER A 15 55.15 -22.00 20.00
CA SER A 15 55.08 -22.96 18.90
C SER A 15 53.67 -23.56 18.65
N LEU A 16 52.73 -23.41 19.61
CA LEU A 16 51.38 -23.95 19.48
C LEU A 16 50.43 -22.97 18.76
N SER A 17 50.83 -21.72 18.55
CA SER A 17 50.01 -20.70 17.86
C SER A 17 50.24 -20.66 16.33
N LEU A 18 51.12 -21.50 15.77
CA LEU A 18 51.44 -21.52 14.33
C LEU A 18 50.76 -22.65 13.55
N LEU A 19 49.90 -23.47 14.18
CA LEU A 19 49.22 -24.58 13.52
C LEU A 19 47.72 -24.36 13.26
N THR A 20 47.20 -23.15 13.47
CA THR A 20 45.82 -22.80 13.11
C THR A 20 45.73 -21.90 11.87
N GLY A 21 46.49 -22.22 10.85
CA GLY A 21 46.45 -21.50 9.60
C GLY A 21 46.54 -22.44 8.42
N CYS A 22 45.42 -22.92 7.90
CA CYS A 22 45.09 -23.24 6.52
C CYS A 22 43.97 -24.28 6.49
N GLY A 23 42.77 -23.83 6.71
CA GLY A 23 41.56 -24.41 6.17
C GLY A 23 40.97 -23.37 5.19
N ALA A 24 41.41 -23.44 3.92
CA ALA A 24 40.67 -22.79 2.84
C ALA A 24 39.36 -23.56 2.68
N GLY A 25 38.41 -23.26 3.56
CA GLY A 25 37.00 -23.47 3.32
C GLY A 25 36.47 -22.16 2.75
N ASP A 26 36.02 -22.16 1.51
CA ASP A 26 35.16 -21.12 0.98
C ASP A 26 34.00 -20.99 1.93
N THR A 27 34.12 -20.15 2.95
CA THR A 27 32.97 -19.57 3.60
C THR A 27 32.31 -18.69 2.54
N VAL A 28 31.36 -19.26 1.82
CA VAL A 28 30.31 -18.49 1.23
C VAL A 28 29.75 -17.68 2.40
N THR A 29 30.19 -16.43 2.51
CA THR A 29 29.52 -15.44 3.31
C THR A 29 28.17 -15.32 2.59
N GLU A 30 27.14 -16.02 3.07
CA GLU A 30 25.78 -15.61 2.80
C GLU A 30 25.76 -14.14 3.20
N GLU A 31 25.72 -13.24 2.22
CA GLU A 31 25.27 -11.89 2.43
C GLU A 31 23.88 -12.06 3.06
N GLN A 32 23.83 -11.99 4.38
CA GLN A 32 22.60 -11.69 5.07
C GLN A 32 22.15 -10.37 4.46
N GLY A 33 21.23 -10.48 3.48
CA GLY A 33 20.62 -9.32 2.88
C GLY A 33 20.17 -8.44 4.04
N ALA A 34 20.69 -7.24 4.12
CA ALA A 34 20.27 -6.28 5.12
C ALA A 34 18.76 -6.21 4.98
N GLU A 35 18.04 -6.72 5.98
CA GLU A 35 16.59 -6.65 6.04
C GLU A 35 16.26 -5.16 6.07
N THR A 36 15.98 -4.62 4.88
CA THR A 36 15.64 -3.21 4.75
C THR A 36 14.32 -3.02 5.47
N ALA A 37 14.27 -2.06 6.40
CA ALA A 37 13.03 -1.75 7.09
C ALA A 37 11.90 -1.53 6.07
N PRO A 38 10.69 -2.04 6.32
CA PRO A 38 9.59 -1.93 5.38
C PRO A 38 9.28 -0.46 5.08
N VAL A 39 8.92 -0.20 3.83
CA VAL A 39 8.50 1.13 3.40
C VAL A 39 7.06 1.36 3.83
N THR A 40 6.83 2.36 4.66
CA THR A 40 5.48 2.76 5.06
C THR A 40 4.77 3.45 3.90
N VAL A 41 3.56 2.97 3.55
CA VAL A 41 2.68 3.55 2.53
C VAL A 41 1.35 3.94 3.17
N ARG A 42 1.03 5.23 3.17
CA ARG A 42 -0.25 5.76 3.66
C ARG A 42 -1.28 5.66 2.54
N LEU A 43 -2.23 4.75 2.68
CA LEU A 43 -3.29 4.52 1.72
C LEU A 43 -4.62 5.06 2.25
N SER A 44 -5.27 5.95 1.51
CA SER A 44 -6.60 6.46 1.85
C SER A 44 -7.66 5.87 0.92
N GLU A 45 -8.68 5.23 1.49
CA GLU A 45 -9.81 4.68 0.72
C GLU A 45 -11.08 5.53 0.91
N VAL A 46 -11.97 5.49 -0.08
CA VAL A 46 -13.23 6.25 -0.05
C VAL A 46 -14.13 5.81 1.09
N THR A 47 -14.23 4.51 1.30
CA THR A 47 -15.03 3.87 2.35
C THR A 47 -14.61 2.43 2.52
N HIS A 48 -14.90 1.82 3.66
CA HIS A 48 -14.77 0.37 3.82
C HIS A 48 -15.84 -0.33 2.99
N SER A 49 -15.43 -1.19 2.05
CA SER A 49 -16.36 -1.82 1.12
C SER A 49 -15.91 -3.21 0.71
N VAL A 50 -16.88 -4.12 0.56
CA VAL A 50 -16.65 -5.46 -0.01
C VAL A 50 -16.08 -5.42 -1.43
N PHE A 51 -16.27 -4.32 -2.16
CA PHE A 51 -15.68 -4.13 -3.48
C PHE A 51 -14.15 -4.01 -3.46
N TYR A 52 -13.58 -3.70 -2.30
CA TYR A 52 -12.14 -3.59 -2.07
C TYR A 52 -11.55 -4.85 -1.40
N ALA A 53 -12.30 -5.95 -1.37
CA ALA A 53 -11.88 -7.20 -0.77
C ALA A 53 -10.48 -7.67 -1.20
N PRO A 54 -10.04 -7.57 -2.48
CA PRO A 54 -8.68 -7.94 -2.86
C PRO A 54 -7.61 -7.18 -2.08
N GLN A 55 -7.80 -5.89 -1.82
CA GLN A 55 -6.88 -5.08 -1.02
C GLN A 55 -6.81 -5.59 0.43
N TYR A 56 -7.96 -5.86 1.05
CA TYR A 56 -8.01 -6.35 2.42
C TYR A 56 -7.43 -7.76 2.57
N VAL A 57 -7.63 -8.61 1.56
CA VAL A 57 -7.00 -9.93 1.51
C VAL A 57 -5.49 -9.78 1.40
N ALA A 58 -4.98 -8.91 0.53
CA ALA A 58 -3.56 -8.66 0.40
C ALA A 58 -2.93 -8.17 1.72
N MET A 59 -3.63 -7.30 2.46
CA MET A 59 -3.19 -6.85 3.78
C MET A 59 -3.22 -7.98 4.81
N SER A 60 -4.32 -8.73 4.89
CA SER A 60 -4.51 -9.77 5.92
C SER A 60 -3.65 -11.02 5.69
N GLN A 61 -3.29 -11.31 4.45
CA GLN A 61 -2.41 -12.44 4.09
C GLN A 61 -0.92 -12.06 4.07
N GLY A 62 -0.59 -10.79 4.33
CA GLY A 62 0.80 -10.34 4.39
C GLY A 62 1.46 -10.08 3.04
N PHE A 63 0.72 -10.09 1.92
CA PHE A 63 1.31 -9.92 0.58
C PHE A 63 2.04 -8.57 0.41
N PHE A 64 1.59 -7.53 1.09
CA PHE A 64 2.32 -6.26 1.11
C PHE A 64 3.61 -6.35 1.93
N ALA A 65 3.58 -7.06 3.06
CA ALA A 65 4.75 -7.27 3.89
C ALA A 65 5.82 -8.10 3.17
N ASP A 66 5.41 -9.10 2.39
CA ASP A 66 6.30 -9.91 1.55
C ASP A 66 7.06 -9.05 0.51
N GLU A 67 6.45 -7.93 0.10
CA GLU A 67 7.05 -6.94 -0.80
C GLU A 67 7.77 -5.80 -0.05
N GLY A 68 7.95 -5.94 1.26
CA GLY A 68 8.61 -4.93 2.10
C GLY A 68 7.79 -3.67 2.31
N LEU A 69 6.46 -3.74 2.23
CA LEU A 69 5.55 -2.61 2.41
C LEU A 69 4.76 -2.71 3.72
N ASP A 70 4.71 -1.61 4.47
CA ASP A 70 3.83 -1.42 5.63
C ASP A 70 2.67 -0.49 5.24
N ILE A 71 1.48 -1.05 5.04
CA ILE A 71 0.31 -0.30 4.58
C ILE A 71 -0.47 0.29 5.76
N GLN A 72 -0.49 1.61 5.84
CA GLN A 72 -1.30 2.36 6.79
C GLN A 72 -2.61 2.80 6.11
N LEU A 73 -3.66 2.00 6.28
CA LEU A 73 -4.97 2.25 5.69
C LEU A 73 -5.77 3.26 6.50
N SER A 74 -6.34 4.26 5.83
CA SER A 74 -7.27 5.24 6.39
C SER A 74 -8.55 5.33 5.57
N ASN A 75 -9.68 5.61 6.24
CA ASN A 75 -10.96 5.85 5.58
C ASN A 75 -11.19 7.36 5.41
N GLY A 76 -11.16 7.84 4.17
CA GLY A 76 -11.39 9.24 3.85
C GLY A 76 -12.85 9.68 3.98
N GLY A 77 -13.80 8.75 3.86
CA GLY A 77 -15.23 9.03 3.92
C GLY A 77 -15.77 9.79 2.70
N GLY A 78 -15.12 9.62 1.54
CA GLY A 78 -15.52 10.18 0.25
C GLY A 78 -14.35 10.46 -0.67
N ALA A 79 -14.60 10.39 -1.98
CA ALA A 79 -13.58 10.56 -3.02
C ALA A 79 -12.90 11.95 -2.98
N ASP A 80 -13.66 13.00 -2.69
CA ASP A 80 -13.17 14.36 -2.50
C ASP A 80 -12.14 14.47 -1.36
N LYS A 81 -12.39 13.78 -0.24
CA LYS A 81 -11.49 13.78 0.91
C LYS A 81 -10.24 12.93 0.64
N VAL A 82 -10.40 11.78 -0.04
CA VAL A 82 -9.26 10.97 -0.48
C VAL A 82 -8.35 11.79 -1.38
N MET A 83 -8.93 12.49 -2.38
CA MET A 83 -8.16 13.36 -3.26
C MET A 83 -7.48 14.51 -2.51
N THR A 84 -8.18 15.11 -1.55
CA THR A 84 -7.58 16.14 -0.70
C THR A 84 -6.38 15.59 0.06
N ALA A 85 -6.49 14.38 0.64
CA ALA A 85 -5.38 13.76 1.36
C ALA A 85 -4.17 13.50 0.44
N VAL A 86 -4.39 13.02 -0.79
CA VAL A 86 -3.31 12.79 -1.76
C VAL A 86 -2.63 14.10 -2.17
N VAL A 87 -3.41 15.08 -2.62
CA VAL A 87 -2.87 16.37 -3.11
C VAL A 87 -2.18 17.17 -2.01
N SER A 88 -2.61 17.03 -0.75
CA SER A 88 -1.97 17.69 0.39
C SER A 88 -0.77 16.92 0.98
N GLY A 89 -0.44 15.75 0.45
CA GLY A 89 0.60 14.87 1.01
C GLY A 89 0.19 14.18 2.31
N GLY A 90 -1.09 14.16 2.64
CA GLY A 90 -1.63 13.41 3.80
C GLY A 90 -1.75 11.90 3.53
N ALA A 91 -1.81 11.49 2.28
CA ALA A 91 -1.74 10.11 1.83
C ALA A 91 -0.80 9.99 0.62
N ASP A 92 -0.14 8.84 0.50
CA ASP A 92 0.76 8.54 -0.62
C ASP A 92 -0.04 7.95 -1.78
N ILE A 93 -1.08 7.17 -1.46
CA ILE A 93 -1.98 6.52 -2.43
C ILE A 93 -3.42 6.79 -2.03
N GLY A 94 -4.26 7.12 -3.03
CA GLY A 94 -5.71 7.22 -2.89
C GLY A 94 -6.42 6.12 -3.66
N LEU A 95 -7.32 5.39 -3.01
CA LEU A 95 -8.26 4.49 -3.67
C LEU A 95 -9.58 5.23 -3.87
N ALA A 96 -9.79 5.74 -5.09
CA ALA A 96 -10.96 6.52 -5.47
C ALA A 96 -11.31 6.29 -6.94
N GLY A 97 -12.46 6.77 -7.38
CA GLY A 97 -12.84 6.75 -8.79
C GLY A 97 -11.99 7.72 -9.63
N PRO A 98 -11.77 7.42 -10.91
CA PRO A 98 -10.95 8.27 -11.81
C PRO A 98 -11.53 9.66 -12.00
N GLU A 99 -12.83 9.84 -11.81
CA GLU A 99 -13.53 11.13 -11.89
C GLU A 99 -12.92 12.17 -10.96
N SER A 100 -12.44 11.74 -9.79
CA SER A 100 -11.78 12.62 -8.83
C SER A 100 -10.52 13.27 -9.40
N CYS A 101 -9.75 12.54 -10.21
CA CYS A 101 -8.57 13.07 -10.91
C CYS A 101 -8.98 14.09 -11.99
N ILE A 102 -10.09 13.83 -12.71
CA ILE A 102 -10.62 14.75 -13.73
C ILE A 102 -10.99 16.10 -13.09
N TYR A 103 -11.65 16.06 -11.92
CA TYR A 103 -12.02 17.29 -11.21
C TYR A 103 -10.79 18.09 -10.75
N ILE A 104 -9.76 17.42 -10.24
CA ILE A 104 -8.52 18.10 -9.83
C ILE A 104 -7.82 18.72 -11.05
N HIS A 105 -7.77 17.99 -12.16
CA HIS A 105 -7.22 18.50 -13.42
C HIS A 105 -7.98 19.76 -13.90
N ALA A 106 -9.30 19.73 -13.84
CA ALA A 106 -10.15 20.86 -14.25
C ALA A 106 -9.95 22.12 -13.37
N GLN A 107 -9.38 21.99 -12.16
CA GLN A 107 -9.05 23.12 -11.30
C GLN A 107 -7.72 23.81 -11.68
N GLY A 108 -7.02 23.33 -12.70
CA GLY A 108 -5.78 23.95 -13.18
C GLY A 108 -4.60 23.84 -12.21
N LYS A 109 -4.53 22.77 -11.41
CA LYS A 109 -3.39 22.47 -10.55
C LYS A 109 -2.22 21.97 -11.38
N ASP A 110 -0.99 22.34 -11.01
CA ASP A 110 0.22 21.87 -11.68
C ASP A 110 0.65 20.49 -11.19
N ASP A 111 0.42 20.17 -9.91
CA ASP A 111 0.70 18.86 -9.30
C ASP A 111 -0.58 18.02 -9.30
N LEU A 112 -0.61 17.04 -10.19
CA LEU A 112 -1.79 16.22 -10.46
C LEU A 112 -1.61 14.79 -9.97
N PRO A 113 -2.64 14.18 -9.38
CA PRO A 113 -2.62 12.76 -9.05
C PRO A 113 -2.53 11.90 -10.32
N VAL A 114 -1.71 10.86 -10.28
CA VAL A 114 -1.51 9.92 -11.40
C VAL A 114 -2.26 8.63 -11.10
N ILE A 115 -3.11 8.20 -12.03
CA ILE A 115 -3.78 6.89 -11.96
C ILE A 115 -2.78 5.84 -12.45
N PHE A 116 -2.38 4.90 -11.58
CA PHE A 116 -1.38 3.88 -11.91
C PHE A 116 -1.91 2.44 -11.86
N ALA A 117 -3.07 2.21 -11.20
CA ALA A 117 -3.66 0.88 -11.08
C ALA A 117 -5.18 0.93 -10.99
N GLN A 118 -5.82 -0.16 -11.36
CA GLN A 118 -7.27 -0.34 -11.27
C GLN A 118 -7.58 -1.56 -10.40
N LEU A 119 -8.21 -1.35 -9.24
CA LEU A 119 -8.61 -2.43 -8.33
C LEU A 119 -9.96 -3.03 -8.74
N THR A 120 -10.94 -2.19 -9.10
CA THR A 120 -12.29 -2.62 -9.49
C THR A 120 -12.54 -2.30 -10.96
N LYS A 121 -13.10 -3.26 -11.70
CA LYS A 121 -13.36 -3.11 -13.13
C LYS A 121 -14.74 -2.49 -13.42
N ARG A 122 -15.70 -2.66 -12.51
CA ARG A 122 -17.08 -2.18 -12.65
C ARG A 122 -17.52 -1.50 -11.37
N ASP A 123 -18.31 -0.43 -11.52
CA ASP A 123 -19.02 0.16 -10.39
C ASP A 123 -20.15 -0.76 -9.92
N GLY A 124 -20.39 -0.76 -8.61
CA GLY A 124 -21.46 -1.49 -7.96
C GLY A 124 -22.69 -0.64 -7.64
N SER A 125 -22.82 0.54 -8.24
CA SER A 125 -23.98 1.41 -8.03
C SER A 125 -25.20 0.94 -8.85
N PHE A 126 -26.36 0.93 -8.23
CA PHE A 126 -27.62 0.50 -8.83
C PHE A 126 -28.70 1.53 -8.54
N LEU A 127 -29.54 1.80 -9.55
CA LEU A 127 -30.75 2.57 -9.35
C LEU A 127 -31.85 1.64 -8.79
N MET A 128 -32.37 1.96 -7.62
CA MET A 128 -33.37 1.14 -6.93
C MET A 128 -34.70 1.85 -6.90
N GLY A 129 -35.76 1.19 -7.41
CA GLY A 129 -37.13 1.62 -7.29
C GLY A 129 -37.77 1.16 -5.98
N ARG A 130 -38.93 1.75 -5.62
CA ARG A 130 -39.71 1.35 -4.44
C ARG A 130 -40.59 0.11 -4.69
N THR A 131 -40.84 -0.23 -5.94
CA THR A 131 -41.72 -1.32 -6.37
C THR A 131 -41.01 -2.15 -7.44
N ASP A 132 -41.42 -3.40 -7.56
CA ASP A 132 -40.98 -4.32 -8.61
C ASP A 132 -41.90 -4.10 -9.86
N ALA A 133 -41.72 -2.96 -10.51
CA ALA A 133 -42.42 -2.60 -11.74
C ALA A 133 -41.44 -2.57 -12.91
N PRO A 134 -41.90 -2.80 -14.15
CA PRO A 134 -41.10 -2.56 -15.33
C PRO A 134 -40.51 -1.15 -15.30
N PHE A 135 -39.23 -1.00 -15.63
CA PHE A 135 -38.50 0.26 -15.58
C PHE A 135 -38.25 0.82 -16.98
N ASP A 136 -38.58 2.11 -17.17
CA ASP A 136 -38.18 2.91 -18.33
C ASP A 136 -37.49 4.19 -17.83
N TRP A 137 -36.44 4.60 -18.51
CA TRP A 137 -35.70 5.82 -18.17
C TRP A 137 -36.57 7.09 -18.20
N ASN A 138 -37.60 7.12 -19.05
CA ASN A 138 -38.54 8.23 -19.11
C ASN A 138 -39.37 8.36 -17.84
N ASP A 139 -39.54 7.30 -17.08
CA ASP A 139 -40.30 7.32 -15.81
C ASP A 139 -39.61 8.17 -14.73
N LEU A 140 -38.32 8.46 -14.92
CA LEU A 140 -37.57 9.30 -14.01
C LEU A 140 -37.80 10.79 -14.20
N ARG A 141 -38.44 11.20 -15.29
CA ARG A 141 -38.75 12.62 -15.56
C ARG A 141 -39.62 13.23 -14.46
N GLY A 142 -39.11 14.29 -13.85
CA GLY A 142 -39.81 14.98 -12.75
C GLY A 142 -39.80 14.22 -11.42
N LYS A 143 -39.03 13.13 -11.30
CA LYS A 143 -38.85 12.41 -10.03
C LYS A 143 -37.63 12.95 -9.28
N THR A 144 -37.71 12.81 -7.96
CA THR A 144 -36.58 13.06 -7.09
C THR A 144 -35.78 11.78 -6.96
N ILE A 145 -34.45 11.84 -7.27
CA ILE A 145 -33.52 10.73 -7.17
C ILE A 145 -32.54 11.05 -6.06
N ILE A 146 -32.28 10.06 -5.19
CA ILE A 146 -31.24 10.17 -4.16
C ILE A 146 -29.95 9.60 -4.75
N GLY A 147 -29.05 10.47 -5.18
CA GLY A 147 -27.81 10.12 -5.88
C GLY A 147 -26.65 9.70 -4.96
N GLY A 148 -26.88 9.72 -3.66
CA GLY A 148 -25.83 9.44 -2.69
C GLY A 148 -25.25 10.72 -2.08
N ARG A 149 -23.98 10.62 -1.63
CA ARG A 149 -23.29 11.73 -0.98
C ARG A 149 -22.80 12.73 -2.03
N LYS A 150 -23.09 14.04 -1.80
CA LYS A 150 -22.60 15.11 -2.68
C LYS A 150 -21.07 15.10 -2.79
N GLY A 151 -20.56 15.16 -4.02
CA GLY A 151 -19.14 15.06 -4.32
C GLY A 151 -18.59 13.63 -4.25
N GLY A 152 -19.46 12.62 -4.15
CA GLY A 152 -19.11 11.22 -4.32
C GLY A 152 -19.27 10.77 -5.78
N VAL A 153 -18.47 9.77 -6.19
CA VAL A 153 -18.49 9.25 -7.58
C VAL A 153 -19.90 8.85 -8.05
N PRO A 154 -20.75 8.15 -7.27
CA PRO A 154 -22.10 7.80 -7.73
C PRO A 154 -22.96 9.01 -8.04
N GLU A 155 -22.89 10.05 -7.22
CA GLU A 155 -23.68 11.27 -7.44
C GLU A 155 -23.18 12.04 -8.65
N MET A 156 -21.86 12.21 -8.78
CA MET A 156 -21.25 12.88 -9.93
C MET A 156 -21.56 12.17 -11.26
N THR A 157 -21.57 10.83 -11.24
CA THR A 157 -21.94 10.02 -12.42
C THR A 157 -23.42 10.16 -12.78
N LEU A 158 -24.28 10.30 -11.77
CA LEU A 158 -25.73 10.49 -11.99
C LEU A 158 -26.06 11.88 -12.54
N GLU A 159 -25.28 12.90 -12.17
CA GLU A 159 -25.49 14.28 -12.65
C GLU A 159 -25.02 14.50 -14.10
N TYR A 160 -24.11 13.64 -14.62
CA TYR A 160 -23.60 13.68 -15.98
C TYR A 160 -24.66 13.20 -16.99
#